data_243f6ca1d53cd55e90807c4dd2082553
#
_entry.id   243f6ca1d53cd55e90807c4dd2082553
#
_cell.length_a   1.000
_cell.length_b   1.000
_cell.length_c   1.000
_cell.angle_alpha   90.00
_cell.angle_beta   90.00
_cell.angle_gamma   90.00
#
_symmetry.space_group_name_H-M   'P 1'
#
loop_
_entity.id
_entity.type
_entity.pdbx_description
1 polymer ?
#
loop_
_entity_poly.entity_id
_entity_poly.type
_entity_poly.pdbx_seq_one_letter_code
_entity_poly.pdbx_strand_id
1 'polypeptide(L)'
;MAAGLVLALVAAAASAQGTAYVSSEKDDALTLIDTQTLTVKGSVPTCKRGRHIQRLPDGKLMVACTDSNAADVIDPATGKSVRRVPLGEQPEAFDISPDGKTIYVSNEDEAEASFVDAASGKVLKSVKVGQEPEGVKVSADGKTLYVTSEVASMIHVIDVASAKVLKNVKVGKRPRRMAITPDGRELWVTNELGSSVSIISTADHSVVGEIKFAVKGARAEDISPVGITMTRDGKRAFVALGRANHVAFVDVAARKVTDLVLVGKRAWNVTLDKAEQRLWVVNGLSDDVTVVDVAAAKAIKSIPVGRVPYGVAIVE
;
A
#
# COMPACT_ATOMS: atom_id res chain seq x y z
N MET A 1 17.44 35.61 45.70
CA MET A 1 17.09 34.32 45.07
C MET A 1 16.37 34.62 43.78
N ALA A 2 17.09 34.52 42.63
CA ALA A 2 16.51 34.77 41.30
C ALA A 2 16.18 33.39 40.68
N ALA A 3 14.88 33.14 40.46
CA ALA A 3 14.40 31.93 39.80
C ALA A 3 14.51 32.13 38.30
N GLY A 4 15.44 31.42 37.68
CA GLY A 4 15.57 31.39 36.22
C GLY A 4 14.51 30.50 35.59
N LEU A 5 13.67 31.11 34.75
CA LEU A 5 12.68 30.42 33.94
C LEU A 5 13.39 29.79 32.74
N VAL A 6 13.52 28.47 32.71
CA VAL A 6 14.01 27.73 31.54
C VAL A 6 12.87 27.54 30.55
N LEU A 7 12.80 28.36 29.53
CA LEU A 7 11.93 28.11 28.36
C LEU A 7 12.50 26.97 27.56
N ALA A 8 11.84 25.78 27.62
CA ALA A 8 12.13 24.70 26.69
C ALA A 8 11.52 25.06 25.34
N LEU A 9 12.34 25.44 24.35
CA LEU A 9 11.93 25.50 22.95
C LEU A 9 11.72 24.08 22.46
N VAL A 10 10.46 23.70 22.30
CA VAL A 10 10.10 22.52 21.49
C VAL A 10 10.28 22.93 20.04
N ALA A 11 11.39 22.53 19.44
CA ALA A 11 11.59 22.66 18.01
C ALA A 11 10.59 21.72 17.32
N ALA A 12 9.51 22.28 16.77
CA ALA A 12 8.67 21.56 15.83
C ALA A 12 9.54 21.16 14.65
N ALA A 13 9.79 19.86 14.48
CA ALA A 13 10.48 19.36 13.30
C ALA A 13 9.66 19.77 12.07
N ALA A 14 10.19 20.68 11.25
CA ALA A 14 9.58 21.05 9.99
C ALA A 14 9.51 19.78 9.14
N SER A 15 8.30 19.32 8.78
CA SER A 15 8.16 18.24 7.81
C SER A 15 8.81 18.66 6.51
N ALA A 16 9.58 17.76 5.87
CA ALA A 16 10.22 18.05 4.61
C ALA A 16 9.17 18.50 3.58
N GLN A 17 9.52 19.53 2.79
CA GLN A 17 8.66 20.01 1.71
C GLN A 17 8.56 18.90 0.65
N GLY A 18 7.36 18.39 0.45
CA GLY A 18 7.14 17.27 -0.46
C GLY A 18 5.81 17.37 -1.19
N THR A 19 5.58 16.40 -2.05
CA THR A 19 4.32 16.26 -2.79
C THR A 19 3.79 14.84 -2.65
N ALA A 20 2.55 14.71 -2.21
CA ALA A 20 1.81 13.46 -2.28
C ALA A 20 1.07 13.37 -3.63
N TYR A 21 1.23 12.24 -4.30
CA TYR A 21 0.61 11.90 -5.57
C TYR A 21 -0.46 10.84 -5.33
N VAL A 22 -1.71 11.18 -5.59
CA VAL A 22 -2.87 10.31 -5.33
C VAL A 22 -3.47 9.86 -6.65
N SER A 23 -3.46 8.56 -6.91
CA SER A 23 -4.08 7.99 -8.10
C SER A 23 -5.61 7.93 -7.96
N SER A 24 -6.31 8.18 -9.08
CA SER A 24 -7.77 8.19 -9.14
C SER A 24 -8.26 7.31 -10.29
N GLU A 25 -9.05 6.27 -9.96
CA GLU A 25 -9.50 5.27 -10.95
C GLU A 25 -10.43 5.85 -12.03
N LYS A 26 -11.15 6.94 -11.72
CA LYS A 26 -12.19 7.50 -12.61
C LYS A 26 -11.79 8.78 -13.30
N ASP A 27 -10.60 9.32 -13.02
CA ASP A 27 -10.18 10.60 -13.61
C ASP A 27 -8.92 10.47 -14.47
N ASP A 28 -8.34 9.26 -14.56
CA ASP A 28 -7.13 9.00 -15.35
C ASP A 28 -6.01 10.01 -15.02
N ALA A 29 -5.86 10.34 -13.74
CA ALA A 29 -4.96 11.39 -13.26
C ALA A 29 -4.43 11.10 -11.85
N LEU A 30 -3.32 11.75 -11.54
CA LEU A 30 -2.82 11.88 -10.17
C LEU A 30 -3.17 13.27 -9.63
N THR A 31 -3.81 13.35 -8.48
CA THR A 31 -3.95 14.60 -7.73
C THR A 31 -2.67 14.85 -6.94
N LEU A 32 -2.13 16.06 -7.02
CA LEU A 32 -0.91 16.49 -6.33
C LEU A 32 -1.28 17.32 -5.09
N ILE A 33 -0.78 16.91 -3.94
CA ILE A 33 -1.02 17.60 -2.66
C ILE A 33 0.32 18.05 -2.09
N ASP A 34 0.40 19.30 -1.66
CA ASP A 34 1.53 19.81 -0.88
C ASP A 34 1.50 19.19 0.52
N THR A 35 2.61 18.54 0.92
CA THR A 35 2.66 17.81 2.20
C THR A 35 2.74 18.70 3.42
N GLN A 36 3.16 19.97 3.29
CA GLN A 36 3.20 20.92 4.40
C GLN A 36 1.86 21.62 4.62
N THR A 37 1.32 22.21 3.56
CA THR A 37 0.09 23.00 3.64
C THR A 37 -1.17 22.14 3.60
N LEU A 38 -1.03 20.88 3.19
CA LEU A 38 -2.14 19.94 2.98
C LEU A 38 -3.22 20.52 2.03
N THR A 39 -2.75 21.10 0.93
CA THR A 39 -3.60 21.69 -0.13
C THR A 39 -3.28 21.05 -1.47
N VAL A 40 -4.29 20.91 -2.32
CA VAL A 40 -4.13 20.46 -3.71
C VAL A 40 -3.34 21.50 -4.49
N LYS A 41 -2.29 21.05 -5.19
CA LYS A 41 -1.42 21.88 -6.05
C LYS A 41 -1.82 21.80 -7.52
N GLY A 42 -2.51 20.74 -7.92
CA GLY A 42 -2.86 20.46 -9.30
C GLY A 42 -3.06 18.98 -9.55
N SER A 43 -3.04 18.60 -10.82
CA SER A 43 -3.13 17.21 -11.26
C SER A 43 -2.20 16.93 -12.43
N VAL A 44 -1.86 15.65 -12.60
CA VAL A 44 -1.04 15.13 -13.71
C VAL A 44 -1.81 14.01 -14.38
N PRO A 45 -2.02 14.05 -15.71
CA PRO A 45 -2.68 12.95 -16.41
C PRO A 45 -1.86 11.67 -16.35
N THR A 46 -2.55 10.53 -16.30
CA THR A 46 -1.96 9.19 -16.38
C THR A 46 -2.65 8.35 -17.44
N CYS A 47 -2.30 7.09 -17.54
CA CYS A 47 -3.04 6.11 -18.30
C CYS A 47 -4.37 5.74 -17.61
N LYS A 48 -5.25 5.01 -18.32
CA LYS A 48 -6.64 4.76 -17.88
C LYS A 48 -6.72 3.86 -16.64
N ARG A 49 -7.55 4.26 -15.72
CA ARG A 49 -7.81 3.59 -14.44
C ARG A 49 -6.54 3.39 -13.62
N GLY A 50 -5.90 4.52 -13.24
CA GLY A 50 -4.72 4.52 -12.38
C GLY A 50 -5.02 4.00 -10.98
N ARG A 51 -4.34 2.91 -10.58
CA ARG A 51 -4.53 2.23 -9.29
C ARG A 51 -3.27 2.25 -8.44
N HIS A 52 -2.58 1.13 -8.33
CA HIS A 52 -1.38 1.03 -7.50
C HIS A 52 -0.31 2.02 -7.95
N ILE A 53 0.23 2.78 -7.00
CA ILE A 53 1.30 3.75 -7.23
C ILE A 53 2.45 3.48 -6.27
N GLN A 54 3.68 3.49 -6.79
CA GLN A 54 4.89 3.29 -5.99
C GLN A 54 6.03 4.17 -6.51
N ARG A 55 6.90 4.61 -5.57
CA ARG A 55 8.15 5.28 -5.91
C ARG A 55 9.20 4.26 -6.35
N LEU A 56 9.84 4.52 -7.48
CA LEU A 56 10.94 3.72 -8.01
C LEU A 56 12.27 4.07 -7.31
N PRO A 57 13.27 3.17 -7.35
CA PRO A 57 14.61 3.46 -6.81
C PRO A 57 15.28 4.69 -7.41
N ASP A 58 15.00 5.04 -8.67
CA ASP A 58 15.51 6.24 -9.35
C ASP A 58 14.74 7.52 -9.00
N GLY A 59 13.78 7.44 -8.09
CA GLY A 59 12.98 8.56 -7.60
C GLY A 59 11.74 8.88 -8.42
N LYS A 60 11.54 8.26 -9.58
CA LYS A 60 10.29 8.39 -10.35
C LYS A 60 9.13 7.68 -9.67
N LEU A 61 7.93 7.94 -10.16
CA LEU A 61 6.72 7.25 -9.75
C LEU A 61 6.27 6.29 -10.85
N MET A 62 5.81 5.11 -10.45
CA MET A 62 5.13 4.19 -11.35
C MET A 62 3.69 4.01 -10.90
N VAL A 63 2.75 4.09 -11.85
CA VAL A 63 1.31 3.93 -11.62
C VAL A 63 0.81 2.80 -12.50
N ALA A 64 0.30 1.73 -11.93
CA ALA A 64 -0.40 0.70 -12.70
C ALA A 64 -1.76 1.22 -13.17
N CYS A 65 -2.04 1.04 -14.45
CA CYS A 65 -3.28 1.48 -15.09
C CYS A 65 -3.99 0.26 -15.70
N THR A 66 -4.97 -0.23 -14.96
CA THR A 66 -5.65 -1.49 -15.26
C THR A 66 -6.25 -1.52 -16.66
N ASP A 67 -7.01 -0.49 -17.05
CA ASP A 67 -7.67 -0.43 -18.37
C ASP A 67 -6.72 -0.07 -19.53
N SER A 68 -5.45 0.19 -19.24
CA SER A 68 -4.40 0.42 -20.26
C SER A 68 -3.44 -0.76 -20.38
N ASN A 69 -3.57 -1.81 -19.56
CA ASN A 69 -2.67 -2.96 -19.52
C ASN A 69 -1.19 -2.57 -19.37
N ALA A 70 -0.93 -1.48 -18.66
CA ALA A 70 0.38 -0.85 -18.58
C ALA A 70 0.58 -0.08 -17.27
N ALA A 71 1.80 0.35 -17.00
CA ALA A 71 2.09 1.39 -16.03
C ALA A 71 2.62 2.65 -16.72
N ASP A 72 2.24 3.81 -16.18
CA ASP A 72 2.90 5.08 -16.47
C ASP A 72 4.06 5.32 -15.49
N VAL A 73 5.21 5.71 -16.03
CA VAL A 73 6.34 6.19 -15.24
C VAL A 73 6.37 7.71 -15.31
N ILE A 74 6.20 8.36 -14.16
CA ILE A 74 6.07 9.80 -14.04
C ILE A 74 7.32 10.36 -13.36
N ASP A 75 7.90 11.41 -13.96
CA ASP A 75 8.97 12.18 -13.34
C ASP A 75 8.36 13.25 -12.42
N PRO A 76 8.55 13.17 -11.09
CA PRO A 76 7.99 14.14 -10.15
C PRO A 76 8.53 15.55 -10.35
N ALA A 77 9.74 15.71 -10.89
CA ALA A 77 10.34 17.02 -11.12
C ALA A 77 9.64 17.80 -12.23
N THR A 78 9.14 17.10 -13.25
CA THR A 78 8.47 17.72 -14.39
C THR A 78 6.95 17.55 -14.37
N GLY A 79 6.43 16.62 -13.56
CA GLY A 79 5.03 16.23 -13.54
C GLY A 79 4.57 15.56 -14.84
N LYS A 80 5.49 14.95 -15.60
CA LYS A 80 5.18 14.35 -16.90
C LYS A 80 5.39 12.85 -16.92
N SER A 81 4.55 12.13 -17.66
CA SER A 81 4.84 10.75 -18.04
C SER A 81 6.07 10.73 -18.95
N VAL A 82 7.09 9.99 -18.55
CA VAL A 82 8.35 9.84 -19.30
C VAL A 82 8.44 8.52 -20.02
N ARG A 83 7.63 7.54 -19.62
CA ARG A 83 7.61 6.21 -20.21
C ARG A 83 6.35 5.47 -19.82
N ARG A 84 5.86 4.61 -20.73
CA ARG A 84 4.82 3.63 -20.46
C ARG A 84 5.41 2.21 -20.57
N VAL A 85 5.08 1.35 -19.59
CA VAL A 85 5.60 -0.01 -19.48
C VAL A 85 4.44 -0.97 -19.56
N PRO A 86 4.38 -1.88 -20.55
CA PRO A 86 3.37 -2.95 -20.58
C PRO A 86 3.49 -3.83 -19.34
N LEU A 87 2.36 -4.18 -18.71
CA LEU A 87 2.32 -5.00 -17.50
C LEU A 87 1.49 -6.30 -17.63
N GLY A 88 1.04 -6.65 -18.85
CA GLY A 88 0.07 -7.73 -19.05
C GLY A 88 -1.37 -7.24 -18.89
N GLU A 89 -2.33 -8.15 -18.97
CA GLU A 89 -3.75 -7.81 -18.91
C GLU A 89 -4.19 -7.54 -17.47
N GLN A 90 -5.06 -6.54 -17.28
CA GLN A 90 -5.68 -6.19 -16.00
C GLN A 90 -4.67 -6.16 -14.82
N PRO A 91 -3.60 -5.35 -14.86
CA PRO A 91 -2.65 -5.25 -13.76
C PRO A 91 -3.30 -4.58 -12.55
N GLU A 92 -3.35 -5.31 -11.41
CA GLU A 92 -3.95 -4.83 -10.18
C GLU A 92 -2.93 -4.14 -9.26
N ALA A 93 -1.82 -4.82 -9.01
CA ALA A 93 -0.72 -4.30 -8.23
C ALA A 93 0.62 -4.76 -8.81
N PHE A 94 1.66 -4.06 -8.40
CA PHE A 94 3.03 -4.44 -8.69
C PHE A 94 3.92 -4.21 -7.49
N ASP A 95 5.05 -4.93 -7.46
CA ASP A 95 6.20 -4.62 -6.60
C ASP A 95 7.47 -4.72 -7.44
N ILE A 96 8.57 -4.18 -6.94
CA ILE A 96 9.81 -4.03 -7.71
C ILE A 96 10.92 -4.77 -6.99
N SER A 97 11.72 -5.52 -7.76
CA SER A 97 12.90 -6.19 -7.23
C SER A 97 13.84 -5.19 -6.54
N PRO A 98 14.58 -5.62 -5.49
CA PRO A 98 15.50 -4.72 -4.77
C PRO A 98 16.53 -4.03 -5.65
N ASP A 99 16.92 -4.64 -6.77
CA ASP A 99 17.84 -4.05 -7.76
C ASP A 99 17.16 -3.15 -8.80
N GLY A 100 15.83 -3.02 -8.73
CA GLY A 100 15.01 -2.20 -9.62
C GLY A 100 14.85 -2.72 -11.05
N LYS A 101 15.29 -3.93 -11.35
CA LYS A 101 15.32 -4.45 -12.73
C LYS A 101 14.10 -5.25 -13.12
N THR A 102 13.38 -5.80 -12.17
CA THR A 102 12.18 -6.62 -12.41
C THR A 102 10.97 -6.02 -11.71
N ILE A 103 9.87 -5.91 -12.44
CA ILE A 103 8.56 -5.57 -11.91
C ILE A 103 7.78 -6.88 -11.78
N TYR A 104 7.26 -7.15 -10.60
CA TYR A 104 6.35 -8.26 -10.33
C TYR A 104 4.93 -7.74 -10.34
N VAL A 105 4.05 -8.35 -11.13
CA VAL A 105 2.69 -7.84 -11.37
C VAL A 105 1.67 -8.94 -11.08
N SER A 106 0.58 -8.60 -10.41
CA SER A 106 -0.61 -9.45 -10.36
C SER A 106 -1.54 -9.10 -11.53
N ASN A 107 -1.81 -10.10 -12.38
CA ASN A 107 -2.69 -9.98 -13.54
C ASN A 107 -3.97 -10.74 -13.27
N GLU A 108 -5.08 -10.00 -13.07
CA GLU A 108 -6.32 -10.55 -12.52
C GLU A 108 -6.97 -11.55 -13.47
N ASP A 109 -7.21 -11.16 -14.72
CA ASP A 109 -7.91 -11.98 -15.72
C ASP A 109 -7.12 -13.24 -16.11
N GLU A 110 -5.80 -13.17 -16.12
CA GLU A 110 -4.93 -14.29 -16.49
C GLU A 110 -4.67 -15.25 -15.33
N ALA A 111 -5.05 -14.89 -14.10
CA ALA A 111 -4.71 -15.61 -12.87
C ALA A 111 -3.20 -15.91 -12.78
N GLU A 112 -2.36 -14.90 -13.06
CA GLU A 112 -0.90 -15.01 -13.12
C GLU A 112 -0.22 -13.94 -12.27
N ALA A 113 1.01 -14.28 -11.88
CA ALA A 113 2.02 -13.31 -11.46
C ALA A 113 3.07 -13.21 -12.57
N SER A 114 3.20 -12.03 -13.19
CA SER A 114 4.15 -11.75 -14.25
C SER A 114 5.43 -11.13 -13.73
N PHE A 115 6.55 -11.53 -14.31
CA PHE A 115 7.88 -10.97 -14.08
C PHE A 115 8.24 -10.15 -15.32
N VAL A 116 8.27 -8.85 -15.19
CA VAL A 116 8.44 -7.91 -16.30
C VAL A 116 9.80 -7.22 -16.18
N ASP A 117 10.57 -7.19 -17.25
CA ASP A 117 11.81 -6.41 -17.31
C ASP A 117 11.48 -4.91 -17.18
N ALA A 118 12.01 -4.28 -16.17
CA ALA A 118 11.67 -2.89 -15.84
C ALA A 118 12.12 -1.90 -16.93
N ALA A 119 13.13 -2.20 -17.72
CA ALA A 119 13.63 -1.33 -18.76
C ALA A 119 12.84 -1.45 -20.07
N SER A 120 12.59 -2.67 -20.54
CA SER A 120 11.95 -2.94 -21.83
C SER A 120 10.43 -3.15 -21.76
N GLY A 121 9.88 -3.49 -20.58
CA GLY A 121 8.49 -3.93 -20.43
C GLY A 121 8.22 -5.33 -20.96
N LYS A 122 9.28 -6.09 -21.26
CA LYS A 122 9.14 -7.48 -21.74
C LYS A 122 8.77 -8.40 -20.57
N VAL A 123 7.75 -9.21 -20.75
CA VAL A 123 7.45 -10.31 -19.81
C VAL A 123 8.56 -11.35 -19.92
N LEU A 124 9.28 -11.57 -18.83
CA LEU A 124 10.38 -12.54 -18.74
C LEU A 124 9.86 -13.94 -18.39
N LYS A 125 8.91 -13.99 -17.47
CA LYS A 125 8.28 -15.21 -16.94
C LYS A 125 6.87 -14.89 -16.45
N SER A 126 6.01 -15.90 -16.41
CA SER A 126 4.71 -15.86 -15.73
C SER A 126 4.53 -17.11 -14.88
N VAL A 127 3.83 -16.97 -13.77
CA VAL A 127 3.53 -18.04 -12.82
C VAL A 127 2.03 -18.09 -12.61
N LYS A 128 1.41 -19.21 -12.92
CA LYS A 128 -0.01 -19.42 -12.59
C LYS A 128 -0.22 -19.45 -11.09
N VAL A 129 -1.19 -18.67 -10.64
CA VAL A 129 -1.62 -18.55 -9.25
C VAL A 129 -3.12 -18.82 -9.14
N GLY A 130 -3.75 -18.55 -8.00
CA GLY A 130 -5.21 -18.68 -7.89
C GLY A 130 -5.94 -17.51 -8.58
N GLN A 131 -7.24 -17.67 -8.78
CA GLN A 131 -8.09 -16.65 -9.40
C GLN A 131 -8.12 -15.35 -8.58
N GLU A 132 -8.28 -14.23 -9.29
CA GLU A 132 -8.27 -12.88 -8.75
C GLU A 132 -6.99 -12.61 -7.92
N PRO A 133 -5.79 -12.68 -8.52
CA PRO A 133 -4.58 -12.25 -7.85
C PRO A 133 -4.58 -10.74 -7.69
N GLU A 134 -4.42 -10.26 -6.44
CA GLU A 134 -4.59 -8.83 -6.12
C GLU A 134 -3.30 -8.20 -5.60
N GLY A 135 -2.76 -8.71 -4.52
CA GLY A 135 -1.54 -8.20 -3.91
C GLY A 135 -0.30 -8.98 -4.37
N VAL A 136 0.78 -8.25 -4.57
CA VAL A 136 2.10 -8.82 -4.85
C VAL A 136 3.13 -8.16 -3.96
N LYS A 137 4.07 -8.95 -3.38
CA LYS A 137 5.12 -8.45 -2.49
C LYS A 137 6.38 -9.29 -2.60
N VAL A 138 7.51 -8.67 -2.91
CA VAL A 138 8.81 -9.32 -2.93
C VAL A 138 9.51 -9.19 -1.58
N SER A 139 10.24 -10.22 -1.15
CA SER A 139 11.10 -10.18 0.04
C SER A 139 12.27 -9.20 -0.15
N ALA A 140 12.80 -8.66 0.95
CA ALA A 140 13.90 -7.68 0.90
C ALA A 140 15.18 -8.21 0.24
N ASP A 141 15.41 -9.54 0.30
CA ASP A 141 16.53 -10.20 -0.37
C ASP A 141 16.26 -10.54 -1.85
N GLY A 142 15.05 -10.25 -2.34
CA GLY A 142 14.63 -10.49 -3.73
C GLY A 142 14.40 -11.95 -4.11
N LYS A 143 14.43 -12.90 -3.14
CA LYS A 143 14.37 -14.33 -3.46
C LYS A 143 12.97 -14.91 -3.45
N THR A 144 12.07 -14.35 -2.68
CA THR A 144 10.70 -14.84 -2.51
C THR A 144 9.69 -13.79 -2.95
N LEU A 145 8.74 -14.21 -3.76
CA LEU A 145 7.59 -13.40 -4.15
C LEU A 145 6.33 -13.99 -3.52
N TYR A 146 5.54 -13.13 -2.89
CA TYR A 146 4.25 -13.47 -2.31
C TYR A 146 3.14 -12.86 -3.16
N VAL A 147 2.12 -13.65 -3.49
CA VAL A 147 0.97 -13.22 -4.29
C VAL A 147 -0.31 -13.68 -3.61
N THR A 148 -1.24 -12.75 -3.38
CA THR A 148 -2.58 -13.07 -2.85
C THR A 148 -3.49 -13.56 -3.97
N SER A 149 -4.37 -14.52 -3.67
CA SER A 149 -5.50 -14.90 -4.52
C SER A 149 -6.79 -14.79 -3.73
N GLU A 150 -7.67 -13.90 -4.15
CA GLU A 150 -8.89 -13.56 -3.42
C GLU A 150 -9.85 -14.74 -3.32
N VAL A 151 -10.17 -15.36 -4.46
CA VAL A 151 -11.13 -16.48 -4.53
C VAL A 151 -10.62 -17.69 -3.78
N ALA A 152 -9.33 -18.02 -3.94
CA ALA A 152 -8.72 -19.17 -3.27
C ALA A 152 -8.50 -18.94 -1.76
N SER A 153 -8.55 -17.69 -1.29
CA SER A 153 -8.17 -17.32 0.09
C SER A 153 -6.78 -17.82 0.46
N MET A 154 -5.81 -17.58 -0.40
CA MET A 154 -4.44 -18.10 -0.31
C MET A 154 -3.38 -17.03 -0.58
N ILE A 155 -2.19 -17.32 -0.08
CA ILE A 155 -0.93 -16.72 -0.50
C ILE A 155 -0.15 -17.77 -1.28
N HIS A 156 0.30 -17.41 -2.48
CA HIS A 156 1.25 -18.19 -3.26
C HIS A 156 2.65 -17.70 -2.92
N VAL A 157 3.50 -18.61 -2.44
CA VAL A 157 4.91 -18.35 -2.15
C VAL A 157 5.71 -18.83 -3.36
N ILE A 158 6.39 -17.94 -4.03
CA ILE A 158 7.05 -18.20 -5.31
C ILE A 158 8.55 -17.95 -5.14
N ASP A 159 9.38 -18.90 -5.57
CA ASP A 159 10.81 -18.71 -5.72
C ASP A 159 11.08 -17.84 -6.95
N VAL A 160 11.73 -16.71 -6.76
CA VAL A 160 11.97 -15.71 -7.81
C VAL A 160 12.90 -16.26 -8.90
N ALA A 161 13.93 -17.03 -8.55
CA ALA A 161 14.93 -17.51 -9.48
C ALA A 161 14.35 -18.55 -10.46
N SER A 162 13.63 -19.54 -9.92
CA SER A 162 13.01 -20.61 -10.73
C SER A 162 11.62 -20.26 -11.24
N ALA A 163 10.96 -19.22 -10.73
CA ALA A 163 9.56 -18.86 -10.96
C ALA A 163 8.62 -20.05 -10.69
N LYS A 164 8.84 -20.76 -9.58
CA LYS A 164 8.01 -21.89 -9.16
C LYS A 164 7.30 -21.58 -7.85
N VAL A 165 6.05 -22.01 -7.76
CA VAL A 165 5.31 -21.97 -6.50
C VAL A 165 5.93 -23.00 -5.55
N LEU A 166 6.47 -22.51 -4.41
CA LEU A 166 7.03 -23.35 -3.36
C LEU A 166 5.93 -23.84 -2.40
N LYS A 167 4.97 -22.98 -2.11
CA LYS A 167 3.93 -23.27 -1.13
C LYS A 167 2.67 -22.44 -1.40
N ASN A 168 1.52 -23.02 -1.14
CA ASN A 168 0.23 -22.34 -1.05
C ASN A 168 -0.18 -22.29 0.41
N VAL A 169 -0.37 -21.08 0.94
CA VAL A 169 -0.69 -20.85 2.36
C VAL A 169 -2.12 -20.36 2.46
N LYS A 170 -2.98 -21.14 3.13
CA LYS A 170 -4.36 -20.72 3.38
C LYS A 170 -4.39 -19.60 4.42
N VAL A 171 -5.12 -18.53 4.13
CA VAL A 171 -5.30 -17.35 5.01
C VAL A 171 -6.79 -17.05 5.20
N GLY A 172 -7.13 -15.89 5.74
CA GLY A 172 -8.51 -15.44 5.84
C GLY A 172 -9.16 -15.17 4.48
N LYS A 173 -10.47 -14.94 4.47
CA LYS A 173 -11.25 -14.74 3.23
C LYS A 173 -10.85 -13.45 2.51
N ARG A 174 -10.67 -13.55 1.20
CA ARG A 174 -10.35 -12.45 0.28
C ARG A 174 -9.09 -11.68 0.70
N PRO A 175 -7.91 -12.32 0.64
CA PRO A 175 -6.66 -11.64 0.97
C PRO A 175 -6.34 -10.55 -0.06
N ARG A 176 -5.92 -9.36 0.43
CA ARG A 176 -5.70 -8.17 -0.41
C ARG A 176 -4.23 -7.75 -0.42
N ARG A 177 -3.82 -6.95 0.53
CA ARG A 177 -2.50 -6.34 0.59
C ARG A 177 -1.62 -6.99 1.65
N MET A 178 -0.33 -6.78 1.52
CA MET A 178 0.68 -7.40 2.37
C MET A 178 1.72 -6.38 2.82
N ALA A 179 2.25 -6.61 4.03
CA ALA A 179 3.45 -5.94 4.50
C ALA A 179 4.38 -6.97 5.13
N ILE A 180 5.68 -6.87 4.85
CA ILE A 180 6.72 -7.67 5.52
C ILE A 180 7.27 -6.82 6.66
N THR A 181 7.45 -7.41 7.85
CA THR A 181 8.09 -6.73 8.96
C THR A 181 9.50 -6.30 8.58
N PRO A 182 10.02 -5.16 9.08
CA PRO A 182 11.35 -4.66 8.70
C PRO A 182 12.50 -5.62 8.98
N ASP A 183 12.34 -6.53 9.95
CA ASP A 183 13.30 -7.61 10.24
C ASP A 183 13.17 -8.80 9.28
N GLY A 184 12.19 -8.75 8.38
CA GLY A 184 11.94 -9.77 7.36
C GLY A 184 11.33 -11.07 7.88
N ARG A 185 10.92 -11.16 9.16
CA ARG A 185 10.50 -12.43 9.78
C ARG A 185 9.03 -12.77 9.58
N GLU A 186 8.18 -11.79 9.38
CA GLU A 186 6.75 -12.00 9.26
C GLU A 186 6.19 -11.30 8.02
N LEU A 187 5.27 -11.96 7.33
CA LEU A 187 4.40 -11.42 6.31
C LEU A 187 3.00 -11.25 6.90
N TRP A 188 2.50 -10.01 6.92
CA TRP A 188 1.16 -9.66 7.37
C TRP A 188 0.25 -9.47 6.17
N VAL A 189 -0.89 -10.14 6.16
CA VAL A 189 -1.82 -10.21 5.03
C VAL A 189 -3.20 -9.77 5.46
N THR A 190 -3.74 -8.73 4.86
CA THR A 190 -5.11 -8.27 5.12
C THR A 190 -6.11 -9.20 4.44
N ASN A 191 -7.17 -9.57 5.17
CA ASN A 191 -8.25 -10.44 4.70
C ASN A 191 -9.55 -9.62 4.66
N GLU A 192 -9.94 -9.13 3.48
CA GLU A 192 -11.03 -8.16 3.33
C GLU A 192 -12.36 -8.71 3.88
N LEU A 193 -12.75 -9.90 3.48
CA LEU A 193 -13.98 -10.55 3.96
C LEU A 193 -13.75 -11.43 5.19
N GLY A 194 -12.51 -11.56 5.64
CA GLY A 194 -12.14 -12.23 6.89
C GLY A 194 -12.15 -11.30 8.10
N SER A 195 -12.24 -9.98 7.89
CA SER A 195 -12.18 -8.94 8.93
C SER A 195 -10.92 -9.06 9.82
N SER A 196 -9.82 -9.50 9.24
CA SER A 196 -8.59 -9.84 9.96
C SER A 196 -7.33 -9.56 9.16
N VAL A 197 -6.20 -9.70 9.86
CA VAL A 197 -4.86 -9.83 9.26
C VAL A 197 -4.31 -11.19 9.66
N SER A 198 -3.90 -12.01 8.68
CA SER A 198 -3.14 -13.22 8.92
C SER A 198 -1.66 -12.90 9.02
N ILE A 199 -0.94 -13.56 9.93
CA ILE A 199 0.49 -13.40 10.14
C ILE A 199 1.18 -14.71 9.76
N ILE A 200 2.13 -14.64 8.83
CA ILE A 200 2.84 -15.78 8.26
C ILE A 200 4.33 -15.63 8.58
N SER A 201 4.95 -16.68 9.13
CA SER A 201 6.40 -16.77 9.27
C SER A 201 7.04 -16.84 7.88
N THR A 202 8.04 -16.00 7.61
CA THR A 202 8.75 -16.04 6.32
C THR A 202 9.78 -17.19 6.26
N ALA A 203 10.14 -17.77 7.40
CA ALA A 203 11.14 -18.83 7.47
C ALA A 203 10.60 -20.18 6.94
N ASP A 204 9.35 -20.53 7.27
CA ASP A 204 8.72 -21.80 6.92
C ASP A 204 7.36 -21.64 6.23
N HIS A 205 6.92 -20.40 6.08
CA HIS A 205 5.63 -20.03 5.50
C HIS A 205 4.44 -20.67 6.21
N SER A 206 4.51 -20.80 7.54
CA SER A 206 3.39 -21.22 8.39
C SER A 206 2.60 -20.00 8.88
N VAL A 207 1.29 -20.16 9.08
CA VAL A 207 0.47 -19.13 9.75
C VAL A 207 0.76 -19.18 11.24
N VAL A 208 1.31 -18.08 11.80
CA VAL A 208 1.73 -17.97 13.20
C VAL A 208 0.84 -17.07 14.03
N GLY A 209 -0.16 -16.46 13.43
CA GLY A 209 -1.11 -15.61 14.15
C GLY A 209 -2.20 -15.01 13.27
N GLU A 210 -3.19 -14.44 13.93
CA GLU A 210 -4.27 -13.67 13.32
C GLU A 210 -4.64 -12.49 14.23
N ILE A 211 -4.90 -11.34 13.63
CA ILE A 211 -5.46 -10.17 14.32
C ILE A 211 -6.85 -9.92 13.75
N LYS A 212 -7.87 -9.97 14.59
CA LYS A 212 -9.25 -9.63 14.22
C LYS A 212 -9.56 -8.20 14.59
N PHE A 213 -10.28 -7.51 13.70
CA PHE A 213 -10.69 -6.14 13.93
C PHE A 213 -12.16 -6.10 14.34
N ALA A 214 -12.46 -5.15 15.22
CA ALA A 214 -13.81 -4.79 15.62
C ALA A 214 -13.92 -3.27 15.73
N VAL A 215 -14.96 -2.69 15.14
CA VAL A 215 -15.27 -1.27 15.21
C VAL A 215 -16.66 -1.12 15.84
N LYS A 216 -16.78 -0.30 16.87
CA LYS A 216 -18.06 -0.10 17.56
C LYS A 216 -19.13 0.39 16.58
N GLY A 217 -20.23 -0.33 16.48
CA GLY A 217 -21.35 0.00 15.61
C GLY A 217 -21.22 -0.54 14.17
N ALA A 218 -20.09 -1.13 13.79
CA ALA A 218 -19.94 -1.85 12.51
C ALA A 218 -20.16 -3.34 12.70
N ARG A 219 -20.74 -3.99 11.68
CA ARG A 219 -20.85 -5.45 11.63
C ARG A 219 -19.50 -6.04 11.24
N ALA A 220 -19.22 -7.28 11.61
CA ALA A 220 -17.94 -7.92 11.28
C ALA A 220 -17.66 -7.93 9.76
N GLU A 221 -18.68 -8.23 8.93
CA GLU A 221 -18.57 -8.22 7.47
C GLU A 221 -18.32 -6.85 6.85
N ASP A 222 -18.53 -5.76 7.60
CA ASP A 222 -18.31 -4.39 7.15
C ASP A 222 -16.92 -3.83 7.56
N ILE A 223 -16.08 -4.61 8.24
CA ILE A 223 -14.75 -4.14 8.65
C ILE A 223 -13.82 -3.97 7.45
N SER A 224 -13.76 -4.95 6.55
CA SER A 224 -13.05 -4.92 5.27
C SER A 224 -11.59 -4.40 5.33
N PRO A 225 -10.63 -5.11 5.98
CA PRO A 225 -9.21 -4.74 5.96
C PRO A 225 -8.64 -4.81 4.54
N VAL A 226 -7.97 -3.74 4.05
CA VAL A 226 -7.38 -3.69 2.71
C VAL A 226 -5.92 -3.23 2.75
N GLY A 227 -5.63 -1.94 2.75
CA GLY A 227 -4.27 -1.41 2.79
C GLY A 227 -3.60 -1.65 4.12
N ILE A 228 -2.29 -1.90 4.08
CA ILE A 228 -1.46 -2.09 5.27
C ILE A 228 -0.08 -1.48 5.06
N THR A 229 0.44 -0.80 6.06
CA THR A 229 1.84 -0.33 6.12
C THR A 229 2.39 -0.47 7.53
N MET A 230 3.71 -0.41 7.69
CA MET A 230 4.39 -0.52 8.98
C MET A 230 5.43 0.57 9.14
N THR A 231 5.74 0.93 10.39
CA THR A 231 6.89 1.79 10.71
C THR A 231 8.20 1.07 10.44
N ARG A 232 9.26 1.81 10.09
CA ARG A 232 10.60 1.25 9.81
C ARG A 232 11.24 0.57 11.03
N ASP A 233 10.85 0.98 12.23
CA ASP A 233 11.29 0.31 13.46
C ASP A 233 10.51 -0.98 13.77
N GLY A 234 9.51 -1.31 12.95
CA GLY A 234 8.69 -2.52 13.07
C GLY A 234 7.78 -2.56 14.28
N LYS A 235 7.59 -1.43 15.00
CA LYS A 235 6.78 -1.44 16.21
C LYS A 235 5.29 -1.25 15.97
N ARG A 236 4.93 -0.52 14.91
CA ARG A 236 3.54 -0.22 14.60
C ARG A 236 3.17 -0.62 13.18
N ALA A 237 1.96 -1.14 13.03
CA ALA A 237 1.31 -1.34 11.75
C ALA A 237 0.03 -0.52 11.67
N PHE A 238 -0.35 -0.13 10.45
CA PHE A 238 -1.56 0.62 10.15
C PHE A 238 -2.35 -0.12 9.10
N VAL A 239 -3.63 -0.38 9.39
CA VAL A 239 -4.52 -1.16 8.52
C VAL A 239 -5.76 -0.35 8.19
N ALA A 240 -6.00 -0.12 6.89
CA ALA A 240 -7.24 0.49 6.42
C ALA A 240 -8.40 -0.49 6.59
N LEU A 241 -9.43 -0.09 7.33
CA LEU A 241 -10.65 -0.87 7.57
C LEU A 241 -11.78 -0.35 6.67
N GLY A 242 -11.74 -0.73 5.40
CA GLY A 242 -12.51 -0.21 4.27
C GLY A 242 -13.91 0.27 4.58
N ARG A 243 -14.89 -0.64 4.68
CA ARG A 243 -16.30 -0.28 4.89
C ARG A 243 -16.59 0.26 6.29
N ALA A 244 -15.72 -0.03 7.27
CA ALA A 244 -15.83 0.57 8.60
C ALA A 244 -15.34 2.03 8.63
N ASN A 245 -14.72 2.55 7.57
CA ASN A 245 -14.26 3.94 7.47
C ASN A 245 -13.25 4.34 8.56
N HIS A 246 -12.41 3.40 8.96
CA HIS A 246 -11.39 3.61 9.99
C HIS A 246 -10.02 3.18 9.49
N VAL A 247 -8.99 3.66 10.15
CA VAL A 247 -7.67 3.05 10.14
C VAL A 247 -7.38 2.50 11.54
N ALA A 248 -6.92 1.24 11.62
CA ALA A 248 -6.47 0.62 12.85
C ALA A 248 -4.97 0.84 13.02
N PHE A 249 -4.57 1.26 14.21
CA PHE A 249 -3.21 1.29 14.72
C PHE A 249 -2.97 -0.01 15.48
N VAL A 250 -1.90 -0.69 15.17
CA VAL A 250 -1.59 -2.01 15.74
C VAL A 250 -0.19 -2.01 16.31
N ASP A 251 -0.06 -2.43 17.57
CA ASP A 251 1.22 -2.81 18.15
C ASP A 251 1.65 -4.16 17.57
N VAL A 252 2.78 -4.18 16.87
CA VAL A 252 3.26 -5.36 16.12
C VAL A 252 3.67 -6.47 17.09
N ALA A 253 4.40 -6.14 18.15
CA ALA A 253 4.89 -7.14 19.11
C ALA A 253 3.76 -7.78 19.91
N ALA A 254 2.81 -6.97 20.38
CA ALA A 254 1.64 -7.43 21.11
C ALA A 254 0.55 -8.04 20.21
N ARG A 255 0.61 -7.78 18.88
CA ARG A 255 -0.42 -8.15 17.89
C ARG A 255 -1.82 -7.66 18.31
N LYS A 256 -1.90 -6.41 18.77
CA LYS A 256 -3.13 -5.80 19.31
C LYS A 256 -3.41 -4.44 18.67
N VAL A 257 -4.69 -4.18 18.40
CA VAL A 257 -5.16 -2.85 18.04
C VAL A 257 -5.02 -1.93 19.24
N THR A 258 -4.32 -0.81 19.07
CA THR A 258 -4.15 0.23 20.08
C THR A 258 -5.14 1.35 19.90
N ASP A 259 -5.43 1.75 18.66
CA ASP A 259 -6.30 2.86 18.33
C ASP A 259 -7.08 2.59 17.04
N LEU A 260 -8.23 3.25 16.93
CA LEU A 260 -9.07 3.29 15.75
C LEU A 260 -9.36 4.74 15.40
N VAL A 261 -8.96 5.19 14.23
CA VAL A 261 -9.16 6.56 13.76
C VAL A 261 -10.20 6.59 12.66
N LEU A 262 -11.28 7.35 12.86
CA LEU A 262 -12.29 7.58 11.83
C LEU A 262 -11.69 8.43 10.70
N VAL A 263 -11.89 7.99 9.46
CA VAL A 263 -11.43 8.65 8.23
C VAL A 263 -12.58 8.77 7.22
N GLY A 264 -12.29 9.04 5.96
CA GLY A 264 -13.31 9.11 4.92
C GLY A 264 -13.93 7.75 4.58
N LYS A 265 -14.92 7.75 3.67
CA LYS A 265 -15.67 6.54 3.31
C LYS A 265 -14.83 5.59 2.47
N ARG A 266 -14.82 4.31 2.85
CA ARG A 266 -14.07 3.23 2.23
C ARG A 266 -12.56 3.50 2.25
N ALA A 267 -11.97 3.54 3.45
CA ALA A 267 -10.53 3.57 3.62
C ALA A 267 -9.88 2.41 2.85
N TRP A 268 -9.11 2.72 1.79
CA TRP A 268 -8.64 1.70 0.85
C TRP A 268 -7.17 1.41 1.02
N ASN A 269 -6.33 2.45 0.99
CA ASN A 269 -4.90 2.29 1.11
C ASN A 269 -4.30 3.28 2.10
N VAL A 270 -3.13 2.95 2.61
CA VAL A 270 -2.41 3.74 3.63
C VAL A 270 -0.93 3.86 3.29
N THR A 271 -0.35 5.04 3.49
CA THR A 271 1.07 5.30 3.28
C THR A 271 1.60 6.24 4.36
N LEU A 272 2.75 5.93 4.95
CA LEU A 272 3.47 6.82 5.85
C LEU A 272 4.31 7.84 5.06
N ASP A 273 4.42 9.07 5.57
CA ASP A 273 5.45 10.00 5.12
C ASP A 273 6.85 9.51 5.54
N LYS A 274 7.90 10.11 4.99
CA LYS A 274 9.28 9.70 5.28
C LYS A 274 9.64 9.87 6.76
N ALA A 275 9.07 10.85 7.44
CA ALA A 275 9.28 11.06 8.87
C ALA A 275 8.45 10.13 9.76
N GLU A 276 7.50 9.37 9.19
CA GLU A 276 6.54 8.51 9.89
C GLU A 276 5.68 9.26 10.93
N GLN A 277 5.51 10.57 10.69
CA GLN A 277 4.69 11.45 11.53
C GLN A 277 3.25 11.54 11.04
N ARG A 278 3.02 11.35 9.75
CA ARG A 278 1.71 11.41 9.11
C ARG A 278 1.40 10.15 8.34
N LEU A 279 0.22 9.63 8.57
CA LEU A 279 -0.35 8.55 7.79
C LEU A 279 -1.37 9.14 6.80
N TRP A 280 -1.21 8.82 5.53
CA TRP A 280 -2.10 9.24 4.45
C TRP A 280 -3.03 8.09 4.11
N VAL A 281 -4.32 8.31 4.27
CA VAL A 281 -5.37 7.30 4.09
C VAL A 281 -6.22 7.69 2.89
N VAL A 282 -6.25 6.85 1.88
CA VAL A 282 -7.04 7.07 0.66
C VAL A 282 -8.44 6.51 0.87
N ASN A 283 -9.47 7.31 0.60
CA ASN A 283 -10.87 6.98 0.87
C ASN A 283 -11.67 6.92 -0.43
N GLY A 284 -11.89 5.70 -0.94
CA GLY A 284 -12.39 5.45 -2.30
C GLY A 284 -13.87 5.80 -2.56
N LEU A 285 -14.68 6.07 -1.53
CA LEU A 285 -16.10 6.43 -1.68
C LEU A 285 -16.45 7.83 -1.17
N SER A 286 -15.49 8.58 -0.64
CA SER A 286 -15.67 10.00 -0.30
C SER A 286 -14.77 10.92 -1.13
N ASP A 287 -14.01 10.34 -2.08
CA ASP A 287 -13.17 11.08 -3.02
C ASP A 287 -12.19 12.02 -2.30
N ASP A 288 -11.59 11.54 -1.20
CA ASP A 288 -10.66 12.30 -0.39
C ASP A 288 -9.47 11.47 0.12
N VAL A 289 -8.48 12.18 0.63
CA VAL A 289 -7.39 11.62 1.42
C VAL A 289 -7.46 12.21 2.82
N THR A 290 -7.54 11.36 3.84
CA THR A 290 -7.42 11.78 5.23
C THR A 290 -5.96 11.68 5.67
N VAL A 291 -5.40 12.79 6.16
CA VAL A 291 -4.09 12.82 6.81
C VAL A 291 -4.28 12.64 8.31
N VAL A 292 -3.58 11.67 8.88
CA VAL A 292 -3.68 11.30 10.30
C VAL A 292 -2.34 11.55 10.99
N ASP A 293 -2.36 12.19 12.16
CA ASP A 293 -1.21 12.30 13.05
C ASP A 293 -0.93 10.94 13.68
N VAL A 294 0.26 10.43 13.45
CA VAL A 294 0.67 9.09 13.89
C VAL A 294 0.91 9.03 15.41
N ALA A 295 1.38 10.11 16.02
CA ALA A 295 1.66 10.16 17.46
C ALA A 295 0.37 10.35 18.26
N ALA A 296 -0.52 11.23 17.79
CA ALA A 296 -1.78 11.54 18.45
C ALA A 296 -2.91 10.56 18.13
N ALA A 297 -2.73 9.66 17.14
CA ALA A 297 -3.77 8.79 16.59
C ALA A 297 -5.05 9.58 16.25
N LYS A 298 -4.90 10.69 15.51
CA LYS A 298 -5.98 11.63 15.23
C LYS A 298 -5.95 12.14 13.80
N ALA A 299 -7.11 12.18 13.13
CA ALA A 299 -7.24 12.81 11.83
C ALA A 299 -6.94 14.32 11.93
N ILE A 300 -6.05 14.79 11.04
CA ILE A 300 -5.66 16.20 10.93
C ILE A 300 -6.58 16.92 9.93
N LYS A 301 -6.73 16.34 8.74
CA LYS A 301 -7.44 16.96 7.61
C LYS A 301 -7.88 15.89 6.61
N SER A 302 -9.08 16.07 6.03
CA SER A 302 -9.50 15.40 4.82
C SER A 302 -9.37 16.36 3.65
N ILE A 303 -8.76 15.90 2.56
CA ILE A 303 -8.39 16.70 1.38
C ILE A 303 -9.14 16.12 0.19
N PRO A 304 -10.08 16.83 -0.43
CA PRO A 304 -10.73 16.36 -1.66
C PRO A 304 -9.71 16.12 -2.77
N VAL A 305 -9.87 14.99 -3.49
CA VAL A 305 -9.01 14.60 -4.60
C VAL A 305 -9.87 14.14 -5.80
N GLY A 306 -9.27 13.49 -6.78
CA GLY A 306 -10.00 12.90 -7.88
C GLY A 306 -10.91 11.75 -7.44
N ARG A 307 -11.85 11.35 -8.33
CA ARG A 307 -12.88 10.34 -8.05
C ARG A 307 -12.29 8.95 -7.90
N VAL A 308 -12.78 8.22 -6.91
CA VAL A 308 -12.35 6.86 -6.55
C VAL A 308 -10.82 6.80 -6.41
N PRO A 309 -10.25 7.54 -5.43
CA PRO A 309 -8.82 7.48 -5.18
C PRO A 309 -8.42 6.09 -4.68
N TYR A 310 -7.25 5.61 -5.14
CA TYR A 310 -6.82 4.24 -4.88
C TYR A 310 -5.51 4.12 -4.10
N GLY A 311 -4.49 4.85 -4.50
CA GLY A 311 -3.17 4.79 -3.89
C GLY A 311 -2.56 6.17 -3.70
N VAL A 312 -1.57 6.27 -2.84
CA VAL A 312 -0.80 7.49 -2.60
C VAL A 312 0.68 7.18 -2.48
N ALA A 313 1.50 7.95 -3.19
CA ALA A 313 2.95 7.93 -3.06
C ALA A 313 3.46 9.33 -2.69
N ILE A 314 4.43 9.41 -1.80
CA ILE A 314 4.95 10.67 -1.28
C ILE A 314 6.39 10.85 -1.77
N VAL A 315 6.68 12.01 -2.35
CA VAL A 315 8.01 12.43 -2.79
C VAL A 315 8.45 13.62 -1.91
N GLU A 316 9.49 13.38 -1.12
CA GLU A 316 10.13 14.32 -0.19
C GLU A 316 11.62 14.40 -0.47
#